data_7a0c15d522f3c628cad30f5c17b572cb
#
_entry.id   7a0c15d522f3c628cad30f5c17b572cb
#
_cell.length_a   1.000
_cell.length_b   1.000
_cell.length_c   1.000
_cell.angle_alpha   90.00
_cell.angle_beta   90.00
_cell.angle_gamma   90.00
#
_symmetry.space_group_name_H-M   'P 1'
#
loop_
_entity.id
_entity.type
_entity.pdbx_description
1 polymer ?
#
loop_
_entity_poly.entity_id
_entity_poly.type
_entity_poly.pdbx_seq_one_letter_code
_entity_poly.pdbx_strand_id
1 'polypeptide(L)'
;MKKILLISLASISAFSQTSNIFEPIDVFDLEYVSNPQISPSGDKVLYQRNFNDIMTDQSFSNIWLIDYDGNNNRPITSGNFKDNSPKWSNQGDKFLFKSNREGKSQIFLFDLNNNSIQKLTNFQYSIESIQWSPNDNYILFSSFIDSERDTLIEMPDKPKGAKWNDPPVEISDLNYKYDSSGFRKPGEVQFFIIPIYGGTPRQIS
;
A
#
# COMPACT_ATOMS: atom_id res chain seq x y z
N MET A 1 10.23 -33.80 -77.82
CA MET A 1 9.73 -32.70 -76.95
C MET A 1 9.45 -33.27 -75.58
N LYS A 2 10.38 -32.98 -74.61
CA LYS A 2 10.23 -33.42 -73.22
C LYS A 2 9.55 -32.30 -72.42
N LYS A 3 8.35 -32.57 -71.87
CA LYS A 3 7.64 -31.62 -70.98
C LYS A 3 8.22 -31.75 -69.60
N ILE A 4 8.81 -30.68 -69.09
CA ILE A 4 9.28 -30.53 -67.73
C ILE A 4 8.08 -30.07 -66.88
N LEU A 5 7.66 -30.90 -65.91
CA LEU A 5 6.62 -30.56 -64.94
C LEU A 5 7.29 -29.87 -63.77
N LEU A 6 7.07 -28.56 -63.61
CA LEU A 6 7.51 -27.80 -62.44
C LEU A 6 6.49 -28.03 -61.31
N ILE A 7 6.89 -28.79 -60.28
CA ILE A 7 6.12 -28.89 -59.04
C ILE A 7 6.62 -27.76 -58.10
N SER A 8 5.76 -26.74 -57.93
CA SER A 8 5.99 -25.71 -56.94
C SER A 8 5.65 -26.25 -55.52
N LEU A 9 6.65 -26.47 -54.68
CA LEU A 9 6.44 -26.73 -53.26
C LEU A 9 6.00 -25.40 -52.60
N ALA A 10 4.72 -25.29 -52.29
CA ALA A 10 4.23 -24.27 -51.39
C ALA A 10 4.57 -24.66 -49.94
N SER A 11 5.55 -24.00 -49.35
CA SER A 11 5.82 -24.14 -47.91
C SER A 11 4.70 -23.47 -47.11
N ILE A 12 3.83 -24.27 -46.50
CA ILE A 12 2.85 -23.83 -45.54
C ILE A 12 3.60 -23.56 -44.23
N SER A 13 3.91 -22.31 -43.96
CA SER A 13 4.36 -21.90 -42.63
C SER A 13 3.19 -22.03 -41.68
N ALA A 14 3.16 -23.11 -40.90
CA ALA A 14 2.27 -23.20 -39.75
C ALA A 14 2.74 -22.20 -38.70
N PHE A 15 2.06 -21.06 -38.62
CA PHE A 15 2.19 -20.19 -37.44
C PHE A 15 1.53 -20.93 -36.27
N SER A 16 2.36 -21.51 -35.40
CA SER A 16 1.89 -21.96 -34.10
C SER A 16 1.43 -20.72 -33.34
N GLN A 17 0.12 -20.49 -33.24
CA GLN A 17 -0.42 -19.59 -32.24
C GLN A 17 -0.14 -20.27 -30.91
N THR A 18 0.90 -19.78 -30.21
CA THR A 18 1.03 -20.02 -28.78
C THR A 18 -0.15 -19.30 -28.12
N SER A 19 -1.21 -20.06 -27.78
CA SER A 19 -2.24 -19.55 -26.90
C SER A 19 -1.53 -19.24 -25.57
N ASN A 20 -1.39 -17.96 -25.25
CA ASN A 20 -0.96 -17.54 -23.92
C ASN A 20 -2.07 -17.95 -22.95
N ILE A 21 -1.98 -19.17 -22.44
CA ILE A 21 -2.82 -19.63 -21.34
C ILE A 21 -2.24 -18.98 -20.09
N PHE A 22 -3.08 -18.29 -19.33
CA PHE A 22 -2.68 -17.72 -18.05
C PHE A 22 -2.29 -18.85 -17.09
N GLU A 23 -1.04 -18.82 -16.63
CA GLU A 23 -0.49 -19.77 -15.67
C GLU A 23 -0.45 -19.15 -14.26
N PRO A 24 -0.45 -19.94 -13.18
CA PRO A 24 -0.41 -19.41 -11.82
C PRO A 24 0.78 -18.50 -11.55
N ILE A 25 1.90 -18.68 -12.25
CA ILE A 25 3.10 -17.85 -12.09
C ILE A 25 2.92 -16.45 -12.67
N ASP A 26 2.04 -16.27 -13.66
CA ASP A 26 1.80 -14.99 -14.32
C ASP A 26 1.17 -13.95 -13.36
N VAL A 27 0.68 -14.39 -12.19
CA VAL A 27 0.18 -13.49 -11.14
C VAL A 27 1.23 -12.49 -10.68
N PHE A 28 2.51 -12.85 -10.77
CA PHE A 28 3.62 -11.95 -10.40
C PHE A 28 3.91 -10.86 -11.45
N ASP A 29 3.48 -11.07 -12.68
CA ASP A 29 3.59 -10.10 -13.77
C ASP A 29 2.39 -9.13 -13.82
N LEU A 30 1.34 -9.41 -13.01
CA LEU A 30 0.17 -8.55 -12.94
C LEU A 30 0.46 -7.26 -12.18
N GLU A 31 0.18 -6.16 -12.84
CA GLU A 31 0.20 -4.82 -12.25
C GLU A 31 -1.17 -4.19 -12.41
N TYR A 32 -1.57 -3.40 -11.41
CA TYR A 32 -2.83 -2.69 -11.47
C TYR A 32 -2.74 -1.34 -10.77
N VAL A 33 -3.62 -0.42 -11.16
CA VAL A 33 -3.72 0.90 -10.54
C VAL A 33 -4.88 0.97 -9.58
N SER A 34 -4.72 1.76 -8.52
CA SER A 34 -5.75 2.00 -7.51
C SER A 34 -5.63 3.41 -6.92
N ASN A 35 -6.61 3.83 -6.14
CA ASN A 35 -6.63 5.10 -5.42
C ASN A 35 -6.33 6.33 -6.29
N PRO A 36 -6.97 6.54 -7.46
CA PRO A 36 -6.75 7.74 -8.24
C PRO A 36 -7.25 8.98 -7.49
N GLN A 37 -6.44 10.06 -7.55
CA GLN A 37 -6.75 11.34 -6.91
C GLN A 37 -6.49 12.46 -7.91
N ILE A 38 -7.53 13.16 -8.32
CA ILE A 38 -7.41 14.33 -9.19
C ILE A 38 -6.92 15.51 -8.37
N SER A 39 -5.98 16.28 -8.93
CA SER A 39 -5.49 17.52 -8.30
C SER A 39 -6.62 18.55 -8.16
N PRO A 40 -6.55 19.48 -7.20
CA PRO A 40 -7.55 20.54 -7.07
C PRO A 40 -7.72 21.41 -8.33
N SER A 41 -6.65 21.57 -9.12
CA SER A 41 -6.66 22.27 -10.41
C SER A 41 -7.25 21.45 -11.56
N GLY A 42 -7.41 20.12 -11.38
CA GLY A 42 -7.93 19.20 -12.40
C GLY A 42 -6.91 18.80 -13.47
N ASP A 43 -5.66 19.26 -13.41
CA ASP A 43 -4.64 19.09 -14.45
C ASP A 43 -3.74 17.86 -14.23
N LYS A 44 -3.79 17.24 -13.05
CA LYS A 44 -2.95 16.10 -12.67
C LYS A 44 -3.73 15.02 -11.93
N VAL A 45 -3.25 13.78 -12.06
CA VAL A 45 -3.80 12.64 -11.32
C VAL A 45 -2.66 11.91 -10.63
N LEU A 46 -2.76 11.78 -9.30
CA LEU A 46 -1.97 10.82 -8.54
C LEU A 46 -2.67 9.48 -8.57
N TYR A 47 -1.92 8.41 -8.64
CA TYR A 47 -2.45 7.06 -8.48
C TYR A 47 -1.43 6.13 -7.85
N GLN A 48 -1.90 5.04 -7.31
CA GLN A 48 -1.10 3.96 -6.76
C GLN A 48 -0.95 2.86 -7.81
N ARG A 49 0.28 2.53 -8.18
CA ARG A 49 0.61 1.35 -9.00
C ARG A 49 0.99 0.22 -8.06
N ASN A 50 0.29 -0.90 -8.18
CA ASN A 50 0.51 -2.10 -7.39
C ASN A 50 1.20 -3.16 -8.24
N PHE A 51 2.13 -3.89 -7.64
CA PHE A 51 2.89 -4.96 -8.29
C PHE A 51 3.27 -6.04 -7.27
N ASN A 52 3.58 -7.21 -7.76
CA ASN A 52 3.97 -8.34 -6.95
C ASN A 52 5.45 -8.66 -7.17
N ASP A 53 6.11 -9.15 -6.13
CA ASP A 53 7.51 -9.59 -6.19
C ASP A 53 7.59 -11.10 -5.98
N ILE A 54 7.98 -11.82 -7.04
CA ILE A 54 8.12 -13.27 -7.04
C ILE A 54 9.17 -13.78 -6.04
N MET A 55 10.19 -12.97 -5.74
CA MET A 55 11.28 -13.38 -4.86
C MET A 55 10.88 -13.41 -3.38
N THR A 56 9.92 -12.59 -3.00
CA THR A 56 9.48 -12.43 -1.60
C THR A 56 8.04 -12.85 -1.38
N ASP A 57 7.29 -13.17 -2.45
CA ASP A 57 5.85 -13.42 -2.41
C ASP A 57 5.08 -12.29 -1.70
N GLN A 58 5.49 -11.05 -1.99
CA GLN A 58 4.92 -9.85 -1.39
C GLN A 58 4.36 -8.91 -2.46
N SER A 59 3.28 -8.22 -2.09
CA SER A 59 2.73 -7.13 -2.90
C SER A 59 3.26 -5.79 -2.42
N PHE A 60 3.66 -4.94 -3.36
CA PHE A 60 4.18 -3.60 -3.13
C PHE A 60 3.39 -2.56 -3.92
N SER A 61 3.59 -1.29 -3.61
CA SER A 61 2.96 -0.21 -4.34
C SER A 61 3.80 1.06 -4.33
N ASN A 62 3.74 1.81 -5.43
CA ASN A 62 4.38 3.10 -5.57
C ASN A 62 3.38 4.15 -6.02
N ILE A 63 3.65 5.42 -5.68
CA ILE A 63 2.83 6.56 -6.10
C ILE A 63 3.36 7.08 -7.43
N TRP A 64 2.44 7.27 -8.38
CA TRP A 64 2.68 7.79 -9.71
C TRP A 64 1.89 9.06 -9.94
N LEU A 65 2.40 9.91 -10.81
CA LEU A 65 1.78 11.15 -11.25
C LEU A 65 1.67 11.16 -12.77
N ILE A 66 0.51 11.56 -13.28
CA ILE A 66 0.24 11.72 -14.70
C ILE A 66 -0.55 13.02 -14.92
N ASP A 67 -0.32 13.70 -16.02
CA ASP A 67 -1.14 14.84 -16.43
C ASP A 67 -2.50 14.36 -17.00
N TYR A 68 -3.52 15.21 -16.95
CA TYR A 68 -4.89 14.87 -17.39
C TYR A 68 -4.99 14.41 -18.86
N ASP A 69 -4.05 14.85 -19.69
CA ASP A 69 -3.95 14.50 -21.11
C ASP A 69 -3.19 13.19 -21.37
N GLY A 70 -2.74 12.51 -20.31
CA GLY A 70 -1.99 11.26 -20.36
C GLY A 70 -0.47 11.44 -20.53
N ASN A 71 0.02 12.67 -20.62
CA ASN A 71 1.45 12.98 -20.71
C ASN A 71 2.13 12.95 -19.32
N ASN A 72 3.46 13.03 -19.32
CA ASN A 72 4.31 13.14 -18.13
C ASN A 72 4.07 12.05 -17.06
N ASN A 73 3.65 10.86 -17.49
CA ASN A 73 3.44 9.73 -16.60
C ASN A 73 4.77 9.27 -15.98
N ARG A 74 4.91 9.43 -14.65
CA ARG A 74 6.17 9.14 -13.97
C ARG A 74 5.97 8.67 -12.53
N PRO A 75 6.86 7.80 -12.02
CA PRO A 75 6.88 7.46 -10.60
C PRO A 75 7.32 8.66 -9.77
N ILE A 76 6.65 8.86 -8.63
CA ILE A 76 7.07 9.79 -7.58
C ILE A 76 7.83 9.04 -6.49
N THR A 77 7.39 7.82 -6.20
CA THR A 77 8.08 6.94 -5.26
C THR A 77 8.51 5.65 -5.95
N SER A 78 9.51 4.98 -5.40
CA SER A 78 10.06 3.72 -5.92
C SER A 78 10.55 2.82 -4.80
N GLY A 79 10.85 1.57 -5.15
CA GLY A 79 11.33 0.54 -4.23
C GLY A 79 10.23 -0.42 -3.78
N ASN A 80 10.64 -1.46 -3.06
CA ASN A 80 9.76 -2.52 -2.57
C ASN A 80 9.13 -2.12 -1.24
N PHE A 81 8.26 -1.11 -1.29
CA PHE A 81 7.49 -0.59 -0.17
C PHE A 81 5.99 -0.58 -0.49
N LYS A 82 5.17 -0.37 0.51
CA LYS A 82 3.73 -0.15 0.36
C LYS A 82 3.44 1.35 0.47
N ASP A 83 3.78 2.10 -0.59
CA ASP A 83 3.41 3.50 -0.71
C ASP A 83 1.98 3.60 -1.23
N ASN A 84 1.06 4.11 -0.41
CA ASN A 84 -0.37 4.05 -0.70
C ASN A 84 -1.15 5.25 -0.18
N SER A 85 -2.44 5.31 -0.57
CA SER A 85 -3.40 6.32 -0.09
C SER A 85 -2.94 7.76 -0.34
N PRO A 86 -2.53 8.15 -1.56
CA PRO A 86 -2.15 9.52 -1.83
C PRO A 86 -3.32 10.48 -1.60
N LYS A 87 -3.04 11.67 -1.05
CA LYS A 87 -4.03 12.74 -0.78
C LYS A 87 -3.46 14.10 -1.11
N TRP A 88 -4.01 14.78 -2.10
CA TRP A 88 -3.65 16.15 -2.44
C TRP A 88 -3.90 17.11 -1.29
N SER A 89 -3.00 18.09 -1.11
CA SER A 89 -3.31 19.33 -0.37
C SER A 89 -4.41 20.11 -1.11
N ASN A 90 -5.14 20.96 -0.39
CA ASN A 90 -6.18 21.78 -1.01
C ASN A 90 -5.60 22.78 -2.04
N GLN A 91 -4.35 23.18 -1.89
CA GLN A 91 -3.63 24.04 -2.84
C GLN A 91 -3.06 23.27 -4.04
N GLY A 92 -2.94 21.94 -3.98
CA GLY A 92 -2.43 21.10 -5.07
C GLY A 92 -0.92 21.16 -5.30
N ASP A 93 -0.17 21.79 -4.40
CA ASP A 93 1.30 21.91 -4.45
C ASP A 93 2.02 20.77 -3.72
N LYS A 94 1.29 20.03 -2.88
CA LYS A 94 1.78 18.93 -2.05
C LYS A 94 0.79 17.78 -2.03
N PHE A 95 1.26 16.61 -1.63
CA PHE A 95 0.38 15.51 -1.26
C PHE A 95 0.97 14.67 -0.14
N LEU A 96 0.07 14.04 0.61
CA LEU A 96 0.42 13.04 1.61
C LEU A 96 0.33 11.65 1.00
N PHE A 97 1.09 10.74 1.55
CA PHE A 97 0.92 9.31 1.32
C PHE A 97 1.37 8.53 2.55
N LYS A 98 0.93 7.28 2.65
CA LYS A 98 1.40 6.35 3.68
C LYS A 98 2.48 5.46 3.09
N SER A 99 3.48 5.12 3.91
CA SER A 99 4.56 4.21 3.53
C SER A 99 5.03 3.38 4.72
N ASN A 100 5.37 2.12 4.45
CA ASN A 100 5.98 1.21 5.42
C ASN A 100 7.51 1.10 5.28
N ARG A 101 8.16 2.03 4.56
CA ARG A 101 9.62 2.00 4.26
C ARG A 101 10.53 1.96 5.48
N GLU A 102 9.99 2.29 6.64
CA GLU A 102 10.70 2.22 7.93
C GLU A 102 10.01 1.26 8.91
N GLY A 103 9.37 0.22 8.40
CA GLY A 103 8.68 -0.81 9.15
C GLY A 103 7.17 -0.58 9.24
N LYS A 104 6.67 0.14 10.26
CA LYS A 104 5.24 0.45 10.38
C LYS A 104 4.82 1.54 9.42
N SER A 105 3.55 1.52 9.01
CA SER A 105 2.97 2.55 8.11
C SER A 105 3.00 3.92 8.77
N GLN A 106 3.69 4.88 8.13
CA GLN A 106 3.85 6.28 8.56
C GLN A 106 3.38 7.24 7.48
N ILE A 107 3.17 8.51 7.85
CA ILE A 107 2.80 9.57 6.91
C ILE A 107 4.06 10.21 6.34
N PHE A 108 4.07 10.35 5.02
CA PHE A 108 5.06 11.10 4.26
C PHE A 108 4.38 12.22 3.49
N LEU A 109 5.08 13.32 3.36
CA LEU A 109 4.71 14.49 2.56
C LEU A 109 5.61 14.55 1.33
N PHE A 110 5.03 14.70 0.16
CA PHE A 110 5.74 15.07 -1.05
C PHE A 110 5.42 16.53 -1.40
N ASP A 111 6.46 17.33 -1.63
CA ASP A 111 6.36 18.71 -2.10
C ASP A 111 6.76 18.76 -3.58
N LEU A 112 5.82 19.15 -4.45
CA LEU A 112 6.03 19.21 -5.89
C LEU A 112 7.01 20.33 -6.29
N ASN A 113 7.07 21.42 -5.51
CA ASN A 113 7.92 22.56 -5.84
C ASN A 113 9.41 22.21 -5.70
N ASN A 114 9.74 21.43 -4.68
CA ASN A 114 11.13 21.06 -4.35
C ASN A 114 11.44 19.64 -4.83
N ASN A 115 10.44 18.89 -5.29
CA ASN A 115 10.54 17.46 -5.62
C ASN A 115 11.15 16.66 -4.45
N SER A 116 10.67 16.89 -3.23
CA SER A 116 11.22 16.33 -2.00
C SER A 116 10.20 15.52 -1.21
N ILE A 117 10.67 14.48 -0.54
CA ILE A 117 9.89 13.64 0.37
C ILE A 117 10.34 13.92 1.79
N GLN A 118 9.39 14.19 2.67
CA GLN A 118 9.60 14.36 4.11
C GLN A 118 8.74 13.37 4.90
N LYS A 119 9.34 12.66 5.85
CA LYS A 119 8.59 11.88 6.85
C LYS A 119 7.99 12.82 7.88
N LEU A 120 6.66 12.73 8.10
CA LEU A 120 5.95 13.59 9.05
C LEU A 120 5.74 12.94 10.41
N THR A 121 5.60 11.62 10.46
CA THR A 121 5.28 10.91 11.70
C THR A 121 6.35 9.89 12.07
N ASN A 122 6.57 9.72 13.37
CA ASN A 122 7.26 8.58 13.95
C ASN A 122 6.35 7.99 15.03
N PHE A 123 5.20 7.46 14.58
CA PHE A 123 4.17 6.97 15.47
C PHE A 123 4.39 5.50 15.80
N GLN A 124 4.11 5.10 17.04
CA GLN A 124 4.38 3.73 17.50
C GLN A 124 3.46 2.68 16.88
N TYR A 125 2.33 3.08 16.30
CA TYR A 125 1.36 2.21 15.64
C TYR A 125 1.30 2.50 14.13
N SER A 126 0.73 1.56 13.37
CA SER A 126 0.51 1.77 11.93
C SER A 126 -0.62 2.75 11.70
N ILE A 127 -0.41 3.68 10.79
CA ILE A 127 -1.43 4.67 10.41
C ILE A 127 -2.36 4.05 9.36
N GLU A 128 -3.68 4.12 9.62
CA GLU A 128 -4.71 3.51 8.78
C GLU A 128 -5.30 4.49 7.76
N SER A 129 -5.70 5.69 8.20
CA SER A 129 -6.27 6.71 7.34
C SER A 129 -5.57 8.06 7.52
N ILE A 130 -5.61 8.90 6.48
CA ILE A 130 -5.04 10.24 6.49
C ILE A 130 -5.97 11.22 5.79
N GLN A 131 -6.05 12.45 6.32
CA GLN A 131 -6.86 13.52 5.77
C GLN A 131 -6.22 14.88 6.05
N TRP A 132 -6.24 15.77 5.05
CA TRP A 132 -5.87 17.17 5.25
C TRP A 132 -6.93 17.94 6.02
N SER A 133 -6.49 18.93 6.81
CA SER A 133 -7.38 19.96 7.28
C SER A 133 -7.76 20.92 6.14
N PRO A 134 -8.90 21.62 6.21
CA PRO A 134 -9.33 22.53 5.14
C PRO A 134 -8.33 23.66 4.81
N ASN A 135 -7.48 24.04 5.75
CA ASN A 135 -6.46 25.10 5.60
C ASN A 135 -5.05 24.58 5.34
N ASP A 136 -4.88 23.29 5.07
CA ASP A 136 -3.61 22.59 4.85
C ASP A 136 -2.57 22.71 5.99
N ASN A 137 -2.96 23.18 7.18
CA ASN A 137 -2.04 23.37 8.31
C ASN A 137 -1.88 22.12 9.18
N TYR A 138 -2.86 21.22 9.12
CA TYR A 138 -2.89 20.00 9.94
C TYR A 138 -3.27 18.79 9.13
N ILE A 139 -2.89 17.64 9.67
CA ILE A 139 -3.24 16.34 9.15
C ILE A 139 -3.96 15.58 10.26
N LEU A 140 -5.17 15.11 9.95
CA LEU A 140 -5.91 14.15 10.76
C LEU A 140 -5.51 12.75 10.29
N PHE A 141 -5.27 11.85 11.24
CA PHE A 141 -5.06 10.44 10.91
C PHE A 141 -5.71 9.53 11.95
N SER A 142 -6.00 8.30 11.55
CA SER A 142 -6.45 7.25 12.46
C SER A 142 -5.40 6.17 12.60
N SER A 143 -5.41 5.53 13.76
CA SER A 143 -4.59 4.37 14.05
C SER A 143 -5.32 3.45 15.02
N PHE A 144 -5.18 2.14 14.82
CA PHE A 144 -5.66 1.16 15.78
C PHE A 144 -4.69 1.10 16.95
N ILE A 145 -5.18 1.34 18.15
CA ILE A 145 -4.42 1.29 19.40
C ILE A 145 -4.81 0.02 20.14
N ASP A 146 -3.83 -0.87 20.28
CA ASP A 146 -4.02 -2.11 21.04
C ASP A 146 -4.33 -1.77 22.49
N SER A 147 -5.32 -2.46 23.08
CA SER A 147 -5.57 -2.46 24.51
C SER A 147 -5.16 -3.81 25.13
N GLU A 148 -4.88 -3.80 26.39
CA GLU A 148 -4.73 -5.06 27.14
C GLU A 148 -6.08 -5.76 27.23
N ARG A 149 -6.07 -7.09 27.18
CA ARG A 149 -7.25 -7.88 27.49
C ARG A 149 -7.34 -8.04 28.99
N ASP A 150 -8.53 -7.84 29.53
CA ASP A 150 -8.84 -8.36 30.87
C ASP A 150 -8.80 -9.90 30.78
N THR A 151 -7.78 -10.49 31.32
CA THR A 151 -7.64 -11.95 31.37
C THR A 151 -8.29 -12.49 32.64
N LEU A 152 -9.11 -13.55 32.52
CA LEU A 152 -9.70 -14.24 33.68
C LEU A 152 -8.64 -14.91 34.56
N ILE A 153 -7.45 -15.20 34.00
CA ILE A 153 -6.37 -15.89 34.68
C ILE A 153 -5.07 -15.15 34.36
N GLU A 154 -4.39 -14.67 35.39
CA GLU A 154 -3.02 -14.20 35.28
C GLU A 154 -2.08 -15.41 35.20
N MET A 155 -1.35 -15.47 34.10
CA MET A 155 -0.29 -16.49 33.96
C MET A 155 0.94 -16.06 34.75
N PRO A 156 1.65 -17.01 35.35
CA PRO A 156 2.89 -16.68 36.05
C PRO A 156 3.93 -16.11 35.09
N ASP A 157 4.81 -15.24 35.59
CA ASP A 157 5.90 -14.69 34.83
C ASP A 157 6.79 -15.77 34.23
N LYS A 158 7.05 -15.66 32.93
CA LYS A 158 7.92 -16.58 32.20
C LYS A 158 9.38 -16.37 32.63
N PRO A 159 10.06 -17.38 33.20
CA PRO A 159 11.47 -17.27 33.52
C PRO A 159 12.32 -16.93 32.30
N LYS A 160 13.37 -16.13 32.48
CA LYS A 160 14.26 -15.71 31.39
C LYS A 160 14.87 -16.96 30.71
N GLY A 161 14.63 -17.05 29.38
CA GLY A 161 15.11 -18.17 28.56
C GLY A 161 14.21 -19.42 28.56
N ALA A 162 13.10 -19.44 29.28
CA ALA A 162 12.14 -20.54 29.19
C ALA A 162 11.43 -20.59 27.86
N LYS A 163 11.24 -21.79 27.32
CA LYS A 163 10.50 -22.04 26.06
C LYS A 163 9.11 -22.57 26.40
N TRP A 164 8.22 -21.68 26.83
CA TRP A 164 6.82 -22.03 27.04
C TRP A 164 6.03 -21.88 25.75
N ASN A 165 4.98 -22.67 25.64
CA ASN A 165 3.97 -22.45 24.59
C ASN A 165 3.26 -21.13 24.83
N ASP A 166 2.62 -20.60 23.77
CA ASP A 166 1.78 -19.42 23.90
C ASP A 166 0.62 -19.69 24.86
N PRO A 167 0.22 -18.69 25.65
CA PRO A 167 -0.92 -18.83 26.55
C PRO A 167 -2.22 -19.11 25.73
N PRO A 168 -3.22 -19.75 26.35
CA PRO A 168 -4.50 -19.95 25.71
C PRO A 168 -5.13 -18.60 25.33
N VAL A 169 -5.77 -18.55 24.16
CA VAL A 169 -6.49 -17.36 23.69
C VAL A 169 -7.89 -17.39 24.29
N GLU A 170 -8.20 -16.41 25.11
CA GLU A 170 -9.55 -16.20 25.62
C GLU A 170 -10.39 -15.44 24.60
N ILE A 171 -11.59 -15.92 24.31
CA ILE A 171 -12.50 -15.34 23.35
C ILE A 171 -13.81 -15.00 24.08
N SER A 172 -14.07 -13.70 24.23
CA SER A 172 -15.28 -13.17 24.85
C SER A 172 -16.27 -12.59 23.83
N ASP A 173 -15.81 -12.32 22.60
CA ASP A 173 -16.60 -11.67 21.57
C ASP A 173 -17.13 -12.65 20.51
N LEU A 174 -18.35 -12.42 20.00
CA LEU A 174 -18.91 -13.20 18.89
C LEU A 174 -18.08 -13.10 17.62
N ASN A 175 -17.58 -11.89 17.31
CA ASN A 175 -16.72 -11.62 16.15
C ASN A 175 -15.24 -11.66 16.55
N TYR A 176 -14.71 -12.83 16.76
CA TYR A 176 -13.36 -13.01 17.30
C TYR A 176 -12.27 -13.23 16.24
N LYS A 177 -12.65 -13.52 15.00
CA LYS A 177 -11.71 -13.89 13.93
C LYS A 177 -12.19 -13.36 12.58
N TYR A 178 -11.23 -12.89 11.79
CA TYR A 178 -11.42 -12.56 10.37
C TYR A 178 -10.63 -13.52 9.49
N ASP A 179 -11.16 -13.91 8.34
CA ASP A 179 -10.55 -14.91 7.44
C ASP A 179 -9.15 -14.53 6.97
N SER A 180 -8.89 -13.25 6.75
CA SER A 180 -7.59 -12.76 6.22
C SER A 180 -6.61 -12.31 7.29
N SER A 181 -7.07 -11.94 8.49
CA SER A 181 -6.24 -11.31 9.52
C SER A 181 -6.14 -12.09 10.84
N GLY A 182 -6.83 -13.24 10.95
CA GLY A 182 -6.78 -14.09 12.14
C GLY A 182 -7.60 -13.57 13.30
N PHE A 183 -7.14 -13.81 14.54
CA PHE A 183 -7.86 -13.38 15.73
C PHE A 183 -7.87 -11.86 15.87
N ARG A 184 -9.06 -11.33 16.19
CA ARG A 184 -9.23 -9.90 16.47
C ARG A 184 -8.41 -9.51 17.71
N LYS A 185 -7.59 -8.50 17.56
CA LYS A 185 -6.89 -7.90 18.70
C LYS A 185 -7.84 -6.99 19.48
N PRO A 186 -7.75 -6.95 20.81
CA PRO A 186 -8.45 -5.95 21.59
C PRO A 186 -7.85 -4.57 21.30
N GLY A 187 -8.69 -3.55 21.26
CA GLY A 187 -8.27 -2.18 20.94
C GLY A 187 -9.32 -1.42 20.17
N GLU A 188 -9.05 -0.17 19.93
CA GLU A 188 -9.95 0.74 19.24
C GLU A 188 -9.20 1.63 18.26
N VAL A 189 -9.92 2.08 17.23
CA VAL A 189 -9.41 3.10 16.31
C VAL A 189 -9.50 4.45 16.98
N GLN A 190 -8.36 5.11 17.13
CA GLN A 190 -8.24 6.45 17.71
C GLN A 190 -7.86 7.46 16.64
N PHE A 191 -8.29 8.72 16.84
CA PHE A 191 -7.97 9.82 15.94
C PHE A 191 -6.93 10.74 16.54
N PHE A 192 -6.00 11.17 15.67
CA PHE A 192 -4.87 12.03 16.01
C PHE A 192 -4.76 13.17 15.02
N ILE A 193 -4.23 14.28 15.49
CA ILE A 193 -3.91 15.45 14.66
C ILE A 193 -2.44 15.81 14.81
N ILE A 194 -1.80 16.17 13.70
CA ILE A 194 -0.40 16.61 13.66
C ILE A 194 -0.27 17.83 12.75
N PRO A 195 0.57 18.84 13.09
CA PRO A 195 0.89 19.91 12.18
C PRO A 195 1.62 19.41 10.92
N ILE A 196 1.46 20.12 9.80
CA ILE A 196 2.15 19.79 8.53
C ILE A 196 3.68 19.79 8.65
N TYR A 197 4.23 20.50 9.61
CA TYR A 197 5.68 20.54 9.86
C TYR A 197 6.18 19.36 10.69
N GLY A 198 5.31 18.42 11.03
CA GLY A 198 5.62 17.30 11.91
C GLY A 198 5.50 17.68 13.39
N GLY A 199 6.10 16.85 14.25
CA GLY A 199 6.05 17.02 15.71
C GLY A 199 5.36 15.84 16.39
N THR A 200 4.88 16.07 17.63
CA THR A 200 4.17 15.03 18.39
C THR A 200 2.68 15.03 18.04
N PRO A 201 2.12 13.92 17.55
CA PRO A 201 0.69 13.82 17.31
C PRO A 201 -0.10 13.99 18.61
N ARG A 202 -1.21 14.71 18.53
CA ARG A 202 -2.16 14.88 19.63
C ARG A 202 -3.40 14.05 19.37
N GLN A 203 -3.77 13.19 20.29
CA GLN A 203 -5.01 12.44 20.27
C GLN A 203 -6.22 13.36 20.45
N ILE A 204 -7.31 13.10 19.73
CA ILE A 204 -8.55 13.88 19.77
C ILE A 204 -9.79 13.04 20.02
N SER A 205 -9.67 11.71 20.04
CA SER A 205 -10.78 10.80 20.42
C SER A 205 -10.30 9.78 21.44
#